data_e42a65d9e329f870d8029101bf7bd0ae
#
_entry.id   e42a65d9e329f870d8029101bf7bd0ae
#
_cell.length_a   1.000
_cell.length_b   1.000
_cell.length_c   1.000
_cell.angle_alpha   90.00
_cell.angle_beta   90.00
_cell.angle_gamma   90.00
#
_symmetry.space_group_name_H-M   'P 1'
#
loop_
_entity.id
_entity.type
_entity.pdbx_description
1 polymer ?
#
loop_
_entity_poly.entity_id
_entity_poly.type
_entity_poly.pdbx_seq_one_letter_code
_entity_poly.pdbx_strand_id
1 'polypeptide(L)'
;VEVADLFSKYRLSEALMLVYKLFWDEFSSWLLEIVKPAYGQPVNGFIYSMVLSSFERLLELLHPFMPFITEELWQQLREREPGESLMVTQLFEPVGANEQFLAEFEVAKEIISNVRSIRLQKNIALKEELELQVVGTHPVEKLNPVIIKMCNLSSVTVVESKSEGASSFMIGTTEFAVPL
;
A
#
# COMPACT_ATOMS: atom_id res chain seq x y z
N VAL A 1 16.72 1.08 -7.36
CA VAL A 1 17.29 1.66 -8.61
C VAL A 1 17.20 3.18 -8.57
N GLU A 2 16.03 3.77 -8.47
CA GLU A 2 15.81 5.23 -8.57
C GLU A 2 16.54 6.03 -7.47
N VAL A 3 16.53 5.56 -6.22
CA VAL A 3 17.28 6.20 -5.12
C VAL A 3 18.79 6.21 -5.43
N ALA A 4 19.35 5.09 -5.90
CA ALA A 4 20.76 5.01 -6.25
C ALA A 4 21.13 5.94 -7.42
N ASP A 5 20.26 6.10 -8.41
CA ASP A 5 20.42 7.05 -9.51
C ASP A 5 20.46 8.50 -9.01
N LEU A 6 19.55 8.86 -8.10
CA LEU A 6 19.53 10.18 -7.47
C LEU A 6 20.80 10.45 -6.64
N PHE A 7 21.29 9.46 -5.89
CA PHE A 7 22.56 9.58 -5.17
C PHE A 7 23.74 9.79 -6.12
N SER A 8 23.82 9.03 -7.21
CA SER A 8 24.90 9.19 -8.21
C SER A 8 24.93 10.59 -8.85
N LYS A 9 23.80 11.26 -8.89
CA LYS A 9 23.61 12.63 -9.42
C LYS A 9 23.71 13.70 -8.32
N TYR A 10 24.06 13.33 -7.09
CA TYR A 10 24.09 14.22 -5.91
C TYR A 10 22.76 14.93 -5.61
N ARG A 11 21.64 14.37 -6.05
CA ARG A 11 20.28 14.91 -5.83
C ARG A 11 19.71 14.39 -4.50
N LEU A 12 20.37 14.70 -3.40
CA LEU A 12 20.11 14.10 -2.08
C LEU A 12 18.72 14.45 -1.52
N SER A 13 18.26 15.68 -1.73
CA SER A 13 16.93 16.11 -1.26
C SER A 13 15.82 15.33 -1.95
N GLU A 14 15.97 15.02 -3.23
CA GLU A 14 15.01 14.24 -4.00
C GLU A 14 15.06 12.76 -3.63
N ALA A 15 16.27 12.23 -3.37
CA ALA A 15 16.43 10.88 -2.85
C ALA A 15 15.72 10.72 -1.49
N LEU A 16 15.91 11.67 -0.57
CA LEU A 16 15.22 11.67 0.72
C LEU A 16 13.71 11.76 0.55
N MET A 17 13.20 12.61 -0.34
CA MET A 17 11.77 12.74 -0.59
C MET A 17 11.17 11.45 -1.17
N LEU A 18 11.91 10.74 -2.03
CA LEU A 18 11.50 9.46 -2.57
C LEU A 18 11.40 8.39 -1.47
N VAL A 19 12.42 8.30 -0.58
CA VAL A 19 12.41 7.40 0.57
C VAL A 19 11.26 7.75 1.53
N TYR A 20 11.03 9.04 1.78
CA TYR A 20 9.93 9.51 2.62
C TYR A 20 8.57 9.07 2.07
N LYS A 21 8.32 9.25 0.76
CA LYS A 21 7.08 8.80 0.12
C LYS A 21 6.91 7.28 0.20
N LEU A 22 7.97 6.53 -0.07
CA LEU A 22 7.95 5.08 0.04
C LEU A 22 7.59 4.62 1.46
N PHE A 23 8.16 5.27 2.47
CA PHE A 23 7.90 4.97 3.87
C PHE A 23 6.50 5.35 4.30
N TRP A 24 6.09 6.59 4.02
CA TRP A 24 4.83 7.15 4.51
C TRP A 24 3.62 6.71 3.68
N ASP A 25 3.70 6.88 2.35
CA ASP A 25 2.56 6.62 1.48
C ASP A 25 2.41 5.12 1.21
N GLU A 26 3.47 4.44 0.75
CA GLU A 26 3.35 3.06 0.31
C GLU A 26 3.39 2.07 1.47
N PHE A 27 4.37 2.16 2.35
CA PHE A 27 4.51 1.23 3.46
C PHE A 27 3.46 1.47 4.55
N SER A 28 3.40 2.69 5.11
CA SER A 28 2.51 2.97 6.25
C SER A 28 1.05 3.05 5.84
N SER A 29 0.72 3.82 4.78
CA SER A 29 -0.67 4.08 4.41
C SER A 29 -1.32 2.92 3.64
N TRP A 30 -0.55 2.12 2.92
CA TRP A 30 -1.09 1.01 2.14
C TRP A 30 -0.70 -0.35 2.71
N LEU A 31 0.58 -0.72 2.72
CA LEU A 31 0.98 -2.08 3.08
C LEU A 31 0.51 -2.46 4.48
N LEU A 32 0.79 -1.64 5.50
CA LEU A 32 0.42 -1.96 6.88
C LEU A 32 -1.10 -2.05 7.06
N GLU A 33 -1.87 -1.20 6.42
CA GLU A 33 -3.34 -1.25 6.51
C GLU A 33 -3.92 -2.47 5.78
N ILE A 34 -3.35 -2.84 4.62
CA ILE A 34 -3.78 -4.04 3.88
C ILE A 34 -3.53 -5.31 4.69
N VAL A 35 -2.35 -5.45 5.29
CA VAL A 35 -1.96 -6.68 6.00
C VAL A 35 -2.40 -6.72 7.46
N LYS A 36 -2.90 -5.63 8.00
CA LYS A 36 -3.38 -5.53 9.37
C LYS A 36 -4.47 -6.59 9.65
N PRO A 37 -4.32 -7.43 10.68
CA PRO A 37 -5.34 -8.42 11.03
C PRO A 37 -6.59 -7.75 11.59
N ALA A 38 -7.70 -8.49 11.66
CA ALA A 38 -8.87 -8.06 12.40
C ALA A 38 -8.52 -7.84 13.88
N TYR A 39 -9.25 -6.94 14.53
CA TYR A 39 -9.00 -6.63 15.94
C TYR A 39 -9.00 -7.88 16.82
N GLY A 40 -7.97 -8.02 17.64
CA GLY A 40 -7.78 -9.16 18.53
C GLY A 40 -7.29 -10.45 17.86
N GLN A 41 -7.03 -10.44 16.55
CA GLN A 41 -6.47 -11.59 15.84
C GLN A 41 -4.95 -11.47 15.71
N PRO A 42 -4.21 -12.61 15.81
CA PRO A 42 -2.78 -12.62 15.62
C PRO A 42 -2.39 -12.33 14.16
N VAL A 43 -1.21 -11.75 13.96
CA VAL A 43 -0.62 -11.61 12.63
C VAL A 43 -0.09 -12.96 12.15
N ASN A 44 -0.32 -13.30 10.89
CA ASN A 44 0.29 -14.46 10.27
C ASN A 44 1.82 -14.32 10.25
N GLY A 45 2.56 -15.35 10.64
CA GLY A 45 4.02 -15.32 10.75
C GLY A 45 4.75 -14.99 9.46
N PHE A 46 4.24 -15.45 8.30
CA PHE A 46 4.80 -15.10 6.99
C PHE A 46 4.62 -13.60 6.69
N ILE A 47 3.42 -13.07 6.92
CA ILE A 47 3.12 -11.64 6.74
C ILE A 47 3.99 -10.81 7.68
N TYR A 48 4.11 -11.21 8.94
CA TYR A 48 4.96 -10.53 9.91
C TYR A 48 6.42 -10.45 9.43
N SER A 49 6.99 -11.58 8.99
CA SER A 49 8.36 -11.64 8.48
C SER A 49 8.55 -10.77 7.23
N MET A 50 7.57 -10.74 6.31
CA MET A 50 7.59 -9.91 5.12
C MET A 50 7.57 -8.42 5.46
N VAL A 51 6.70 -8.01 6.38
CA VAL A 51 6.62 -6.61 6.84
C VAL A 51 7.90 -6.19 7.54
N LEU A 52 8.45 -7.05 8.42
CA LEU A 52 9.69 -6.80 9.13
C LEU A 52 10.86 -6.62 8.16
N SER A 53 11.01 -7.50 7.18
CA SER A 53 12.06 -7.40 6.16
C SER A 53 11.89 -6.15 5.27
N SER A 54 10.66 -5.78 4.96
CA SER A 54 10.38 -4.54 4.21
C SER A 54 10.77 -3.30 5.03
N PHE A 55 10.48 -3.32 6.32
CA PHE A 55 10.85 -2.22 7.22
C PHE A 55 12.36 -2.10 7.38
N GLU A 56 13.09 -3.21 7.52
CA GLU A 56 14.56 -3.21 7.56
C GLU A 56 15.15 -2.56 6.30
N ARG A 57 14.64 -2.91 5.11
CA ARG A 57 15.07 -2.28 3.84
C ARG A 57 14.79 -0.78 3.77
N LEU A 58 13.67 -0.33 4.35
CA LEU A 58 13.38 1.10 4.46
C LEU A 58 14.35 1.79 5.41
N LEU A 59 14.74 1.17 6.52
CA LEU A 59 15.76 1.70 7.43
C LEU A 59 17.12 1.81 6.75
N GLU A 60 17.50 0.82 5.93
CA GLU A 60 18.74 0.86 5.13
C GLU A 60 18.74 2.06 4.17
N LEU A 61 17.63 2.32 3.48
CA LEU A 61 17.51 3.46 2.56
C LEU A 61 17.50 4.80 3.29
N LEU A 62 16.96 4.86 4.50
CA LEU A 62 16.85 6.07 5.30
C LEU A 62 18.14 6.37 6.09
N HIS A 63 18.96 5.35 6.36
CA HIS A 63 20.14 5.44 7.22
C HIS A 63 21.13 6.57 6.84
N PRO A 64 21.45 6.83 5.55
CA PRO A 64 22.32 7.93 5.18
C PRO A 64 21.84 9.33 5.61
N PHE A 65 20.53 9.47 5.86
CA PHE A 65 19.91 10.74 6.25
C PHE A 65 19.65 10.84 7.75
N MET A 66 19.40 9.71 8.40
CA MET A 66 19.01 9.64 9.82
C MET A 66 19.71 8.47 10.51
N PRO A 67 21.07 8.51 10.64
CA PRO A 67 21.85 7.34 11.03
C PRO A 67 21.56 6.83 12.45
N PHE A 68 21.28 7.71 13.41
CA PHE A 68 21.10 7.30 14.80
C PHE A 68 19.79 6.56 15.03
N ILE A 69 18.67 7.13 14.59
CA ILE A 69 17.35 6.51 14.83
C ILE A 69 17.17 5.23 14.00
N THR A 70 17.70 5.18 12.80
CA THR A 70 17.61 3.98 11.96
C THR A 70 18.47 2.85 12.51
N GLU A 71 19.66 3.12 13.02
CA GLU A 71 20.48 2.13 13.72
C GLU A 71 19.78 1.59 14.96
N GLU A 72 19.26 2.47 15.81
CA GLU A 72 18.55 2.08 17.04
C GLU A 72 17.36 1.16 16.73
N LEU A 73 16.52 1.55 15.77
CA LEU A 73 15.38 0.73 15.37
C LEU A 73 15.81 -0.61 14.78
N TRP A 74 16.82 -0.61 13.91
CA TRP A 74 17.33 -1.81 13.27
C TRP A 74 17.88 -2.83 14.26
N GLN A 75 18.58 -2.38 15.31
CA GLN A 75 19.08 -3.21 16.39
C GLN A 75 17.94 -3.84 17.21
N GLN A 76 16.83 -3.13 17.40
CA GLN A 76 15.68 -3.61 18.17
C GLN A 76 14.79 -4.60 17.40
N LEU A 77 14.84 -4.63 16.07
CA LEU A 77 13.96 -5.47 15.25
C LEU A 77 14.30 -6.95 15.35
N ARG A 78 15.56 -7.30 15.58
CA ARG A 78 16.06 -8.68 15.68
C ARG A 78 17.25 -8.75 16.64
N GLU A 79 17.53 -9.94 17.15
CA GLU A 79 18.82 -10.22 17.76
C GLU A 79 19.93 -10.08 16.71
N ARG A 80 21.01 -9.38 17.05
CA ARG A 80 22.15 -9.12 16.19
C ARG A 80 23.42 -9.68 16.83
N GLU A 81 24.35 -10.09 15.98
CA GLU A 81 25.67 -10.48 16.47
C GLU A 81 26.47 -9.24 16.89
N PRO A 82 27.41 -9.38 17.84
CA PRO A 82 28.27 -8.27 18.26
C PRO A 82 29.02 -7.66 17.07
N GLY A 83 28.83 -6.37 16.83
CA GLY A 83 29.46 -5.63 15.73
C GLY A 83 28.62 -5.52 14.46
N GLU A 84 27.45 -6.15 14.39
CA GLU A 84 26.51 -5.86 13.30
C GLU A 84 25.94 -4.45 13.44
N SER A 85 25.95 -3.71 12.34
CA SER A 85 25.45 -2.33 12.27
C SER A 85 25.00 -2.01 10.86
N LEU A 86 23.96 -1.19 10.74
CA LEU A 86 23.52 -0.63 9.45
C LEU A 86 24.63 0.11 8.73
N MET A 87 25.54 0.75 9.47
CA MET A 87 26.67 1.52 8.91
C MET A 87 27.58 0.66 8.02
N VAL A 88 27.72 -0.63 8.31
CA VAL A 88 28.58 -1.56 7.57
C VAL A 88 27.81 -2.60 6.77
N THR A 89 26.47 -2.55 6.82
CA THR A 89 25.61 -3.45 6.05
C THR A 89 25.59 -3.03 4.58
N GLN A 90 25.71 -4.00 3.68
CA GLN A 90 25.53 -3.73 2.25
C GLN A 90 24.05 -3.53 1.95
N LEU A 91 23.74 -2.49 1.15
CA LEU A 91 22.38 -2.30 0.64
C LEU A 91 21.93 -3.54 -0.14
N PHE A 92 20.67 -3.87 0.04
CA PHE A 92 20.05 -4.97 -0.69
C PHE A 92 20.08 -4.74 -2.20
N GLU A 93 20.29 -5.81 -2.96
CA GLU A 93 20.19 -5.76 -4.41
C GLU A 93 18.72 -5.59 -4.83
N PRO A 94 18.43 -4.66 -5.74
CA PRO A 94 17.07 -4.47 -6.21
C PRO A 94 16.62 -5.67 -7.04
N VAL A 95 15.50 -6.25 -6.68
CA VAL A 95 14.80 -7.27 -7.51
C VAL A 95 13.90 -6.58 -8.52
N GLY A 96 13.72 -7.21 -9.67
CA GLY A 96 12.83 -6.72 -10.72
C GLY A 96 11.39 -6.53 -10.18
N ALA A 97 10.75 -5.44 -10.57
CA ALA A 97 9.37 -5.18 -10.24
C ALA A 97 8.42 -5.90 -11.22
N ASN A 98 7.28 -6.37 -10.72
CA ASN A 98 6.17 -6.80 -11.57
C ASN A 98 5.37 -5.56 -11.96
N GLU A 99 5.73 -4.94 -13.08
CA GLU A 99 5.11 -3.69 -13.52
C GLU A 99 3.61 -3.83 -13.83
N GLN A 100 3.19 -5.01 -14.32
CA GLN A 100 1.77 -5.29 -14.52
C GLN A 100 1.01 -5.26 -13.20
N PHE A 101 1.53 -5.94 -12.17
CA PHE A 101 0.91 -5.93 -10.86
C PHE A 101 0.88 -4.54 -10.24
N LEU A 102 1.94 -3.76 -10.40
CA LEU A 102 1.97 -2.36 -9.93
C LEU A 102 0.89 -1.51 -10.61
N ALA A 103 0.72 -1.64 -11.93
CA ALA A 103 -0.31 -0.94 -12.67
C ALA A 103 -1.73 -1.34 -12.21
N GLU A 104 -1.97 -2.64 -12.01
CA GLU A 104 -3.24 -3.15 -11.48
C GLU A 104 -3.50 -2.65 -10.05
N PHE A 105 -2.46 -2.56 -9.24
CA PHE A 105 -2.59 -2.06 -7.87
C PHE A 105 -2.90 -0.54 -7.84
N GLU A 106 -2.35 0.25 -8.78
CA GLU A 106 -2.74 1.66 -8.92
C GLU A 106 -4.23 1.80 -9.27
N VAL A 107 -4.76 0.97 -10.16
CA VAL A 107 -6.22 0.93 -10.43
C VAL A 107 -7.01 0.60 -9.15
N ALA A 108 -6.57 -0.35 -8.36
CA ALA A 108 -7.22 -0.68 -7.08
C ALA A 108 -7.18 0.50 -6.10
N LYS A 109 -6.07 1.22 -6.02
CA LYS A 109 -5.96 2.46 -5.20
C LYS A 109 -6.95 3.53 -5.65
N GLU A 110 -7.13 3.72 -6.96
CA GLU A 110 -8.10 4.67 -7.51
C GLU A 110 -9.53 4.26 -7.15
N ILE A 111 -9.89 2.97 -7.26
CA ILE A 111 -11.19 2.45 -6.81
C ILE A 111 -11.42 2.78 -5.34
N ILE A 112 -10.47 2.44 -4.48
CA ILE A 112 -10.54 2.67 -3.03
C ILE A 112 -10.71 4.16 -2.73
N SER A 113 -9.96 5.02 -3.40
CA SER A 113 -10.04 6.48 -3.22
C SER A 113 -11.40 7.04 -3.60
N ASN A 114 -11.97 6.59 -4.74
CA ASN A 114 -13.29 7.03 -5.19
C ASN A 114 -14.41 6.56 -4.25
N VAL A 115 -14.38 5.29 -3.80
CA VAL A 115 -15.36 4.79 -2.83
C VAL A 115 -15.30 5.57 -1.52
N ARG A 116 -14.10 5.87 -1.02
CA ARG A 116 -13.92 6.71 0.18
C ARG A 116 -14.45 8.13 -0.02
N SER A 117 -14.25 8.69 -1.20
CA SER A 117 -14.79 10.01 -1.56
C SER A 117 -16.32 10.02 -1.58
N ILE A 118 -16.95 8.97 -2.12
CA ILE A 118 -18.41 8.82 -2.09
C ILE A 118 -18.90 8.74 -0.64
N ARG A 119 -18.25 7.93 0.22
CA ARG A 119 -18.60 7.86 1.65
C ARG A 119 -18.59 9.23 2.32
N LEU A 120 -17.54 10.01 2.07
CA LEU A 120 -17.39 11.34 2.62
C LEU A 120 -18.48 12.29 2.12
N GLN A 121 -18.71 12.32 0.81
CA GLN A 121 -19.72 13.19 0.17
C GLN A 121 -21.16 12.87 0.63
N LYS A 122 -21.43 11.59 0.87
CA LYS A 122 -22.75 11.12 1.31
C LYS A 122 -22.88 11.00 2.82
N ASN A 123 -21.82 11.36 3.55
CA ASN A 123 -21.78 11.28 5.02
C ASN A 123 -22.08 9.86 5.56
N ILE A 124 -21.58 8.82 4.87
CA ILE A 124 -21.76 7.42 5.24
C ILE A 124 -20.69 7.02 6.26
N ALA A 125 -21.12 6.43 7.38
CA ALA A 125 -20.21 6.01 8.43
C ALA A 125 -19.23 4.92 7.94
N LEU A 126 -17.97 4.97 8.43
CA LEU A 126 -16.96 3.98 8.03
C LEU A 126 -17.31 2.54 8.40
N LYS A 127 -18.13 2.34 9.44
CA LYS A 127 -18.59 1.02 9.88
C LYS A 127 -19.74 0.44 9.05
N GLU A 128 -20.40 1.25 8.24
CA GLU A 128 -21.48 0.82 7.37
C GLU A 128 -20.90 0.08 6.17
N GLU A 129 -21.38 -1.12 5.88
CA GLU A 129 -20.96 -1.88 4.72
C GLU A 129 -21.66 -1.35 3.45
N LEU A 130 -20.89 -1.25 2.36
CA LEU A 130 -21.40 -0.87 1.07
C LEU A 130 -21.19 -2.00 0.06
N GLU A 131 -21.98 -2.00 -1.00
CA GLU A 131 -21.74 -2.83 -2.18
C GLU A 131 -21.03 -2.01 -3.26
N LEU A 132 -20.14 -2.66 -4.01
CA LEU A 132 -19.54 -2.07 -5.20
C LEU A 132 -19.96 -2.85 -6.44
N GLN A 133 -20.57 -2.19 -7.40
CA GLN A 133 -20.92 -2.74 -8.69
C GLN A 133 -19.90 -2.34 -9.74
N VAL A 134 -19.50 -3.29 -10.58
CA VAL A 134 -18.59 -3.08 -11.71
C VAL A 134 -19.38 -3.33 -12.99
N VAL A 135 -19.54 -2.32 -13.83
CA VAL A 135 -20.31 -2.44 -15.06
C VAL A 135 -19.43 -3.02 -16.18
N GLY A 136 -19.78 -4.21 -16.65
CA GLY A 136 -19.06 -4.90 -17.72
C GLY A 136 -17.90 -5.76 -17.21
N THR A 137 -16.66 -5.45 -17.60
CA THR A 137 -15.49 -6.26 -17.23
C THR A 137 -14.72 -5.65 -16.07
N HIS A 138 -14.45 -6.45 -15.04
CA HIS A 138 -13.67 -6.02 -13.89
C HIS A 138 -12.17 -6.04 -14.21
N PRO A 139 -11.48 -4.90 -14.21
CA PRO A 139 -10.07 -4.83 -14.63
C PRO A 139 -9.09 -5.45 -13.63
N VAL A 140 -9.45 -5.50 -12.35
CA VAL A 140 -8.57 -5.94 -11.24
C VAL A 140 -9.28 -6.87 -10.25
N GLU A 141 -10.06 -7.80 -10.73
CA GLU A 141 -10.89 -8.72 -9.92
C GLU A 141 -10.07 -9.45 -8.83
N LYS A 142 -8.85 -9.85 -9.14
CA LYS A 142 -7.95 -10.52 -8.19
C LYS A 142 -7.58 -9.67 -6.95
N LEU A 143 -7.77 -8.35 -7.03
CA LEU A 143 -7.54 -7.42 -5.92
C LEU A 143 -8.82 -7.11 -5.10
N ASN A 144 -9.94 -7.77 -5.40
CA ASN A 144 -11.19 -7.61 -4.64
C ASN A 144 -11.02 -7.80 -3.13
N PRO A 145 -10.24 -8.77 -2.61
CA PRO A 145 -10.05 -8.88 -1.17
C PRO A 145 -9.47 -7.62 -0.52
N VAL A 146 -8.55 -6.96 -1.22
CA VAL A 146 -7.96 -5.69 -0.77
C VAL A 146 -8.98 -4.55 -0.84
N ILE A 147 -9.71 -4.43 -1.95
CA ILE A 147 -10.73 -3.39 -2.16
C ILE A 147 -11.84 -3.52 -1.12
N ILE A 148 -12.36 -4.73 -0.90
CA ILE A 148 -13.39 -5.04 0.10
C ILE A 148 -12.93 -4.60 1.49
N LYS A 149 -11.73 -5.00 1.89
CA LYS A 149 -11.18 -4.68 3.20
C LYS A 149 -10.98 -3.17 3.38
N MET A 150 -10.35 -2.51 2.40
CA MET A 150 -9.96 -1.10 2.51
C MET A 150 -11.14 -0.13 2.42
N CYS A 151 -12.25 -0.58 1.85
CA CYS A 151 -13.49 0.20 1.70
C CYS A 151 -14.61 -0.23 2.64
N ASN A 152 -14.43 -1.30 3.43
CA ASN A 152 -15.48 -1.94 4.21
C ASN A 152 -16.70 -2.25 3.35
N LEU A 153 -16.50 -3.10 2.31
CA LEU A 153 -17.56 -3.54 1.43
C LEU A 153 -18.11 -4.90 1.86
N SER A 154 -19.39 -5.12 1.65
CA SER A 154 -20.01 -6.45 1.76
C SER A 154 -19.70 -7.33 0.56
N SER A 155 -19.64 -6.74 -0.63
CA SER A 155 -19.35 -7.45 -1.89
C SER A 155 -18.85 -6.52 -2.98
N VAL A 156 -18.24 -7.14 -4.00
CA VAL A 156 -17.96 -6.54 -5.31
C VAL A 156 -18.63 -7.41 -6.36
N THR A 157 -19.57 -6.86 -7.11
CA THR A 157 -20.39 -7.60 -8.08
C THR A 157 -20.21 -7.04 -9.49
N VAL A 158 -20.12 -7.92 -10.48
CA VAL A 158 -20.11 -7.52 -11.89
C VAL A 158 -21.54 -7.51 -12.40
N VAL A 159 -21.95 -6.40 -13.00
CA VAL A 159 -23.32 -6.16 -13.48
C VAL A 159 -23.31 -5.69 -14.94
N GLU A 160 -24.41 -5.88 -15.66
CA GLU A 160 -24.57 -5.34 -17.01
C GLU A 160 -24.91 -3.84 -17.01
N SER A 161 -25.63 -3.41 -15.99
CA SER A 161 -25.97 -2.01 -15.76
C SER A 161 -26.02 -1.68 -14.27
N LYS A 162 -25.65 -0.46 -13.91
CA LYS A 162 -25.69 -0.01 -12.51
C LYS A 162 -27.11 0.09 -11.98
N SER A 163 -27.25 -0.05 -10.66
CA SER A 163 -28.52 0.18 -9.96
C SER A 163 -28.99 1.62 -10.11
N GLU A 164 -30.30 1.82 -10.16
CA GLU A 164 -30.91 3.14 -10.21
C GLU A 164 -30.56 3.94 -8.92
N GLY A 165 -30.17 5.18 -9.08
CA GLY A 165 -29.77 6.05 -7.95
C GLY A 165 -28.36 5.81 -7.41
N ALA A 166 -27.60 4.83 -7.92
CA ALA A 166 -26.24 4.58 -7.47
C ALA A 166 -25.29 5.75 -7.77
N SER A 167 -24.38 6.05 -6.84
CA SER A 167 -23.28 6.97 -7.10
C SER A 167 -22.19 6.26 -7.91
N SER A 168 -21.84 6.79 -9.09
CA SER A 168 -20.88 6.13 -9.97
C SER A 168 -19.65 6.99 -10.27
N PHE A 169 -18.55 6.32 -10.67
CA PHE A 169 -17.30 6.92 -11.12
C PHE A 169 -16.67 6.06 -12.21
N MET A 170 -15.80 6.66 -13.00
CA MET A 170 -15.08 6.00 -14.09
C MET A 170 -13.61 5.83 -13.76
N ILE A 171 -13.05 4.66 -14.06
CA ILE A 171 -11.60 4.44 -14.09
C ILE A 171 -11.27 3.82 -15.44
N GLY A 172 -10.51 4.56 -16.25
CA GLY A 172 -10.32 4.20 -17.65
C GLY A 172 -11.68 4.10 -18.38
N THR A 173 -11.98 2.94 -18.90
CA THR A 173 -13.23 2.64 -19.63
C THR A 173 -14.27 1.92 -18.77
N THR A 174 -13.97 1.59 -17.53
CA THR A 174 -14.86 0.82 -16.65
C THR A 174 -15.63 1.74 -15.72
N GLU A 175 -16.95 1.57 -15.66
CA GLU A 175 -17.81 2.25 -14.70
C GLU A 175 -17.95 1.42 -13.43
N PHE A 176 -17.77 2.09 -12.29
CA PHE A 176 -18.00 1.55 -10.95
C PHE A 176 -19.17 2.31 -10.31
N ALA A 177 -20.01 1.61 -9.58
CA ALA A 177 -21.17 2.21 -8.93
C ALA A 177 -21.34 1.70 -7.50
N VAL A 178 -21.74 2.60 -6.62
CA VAL A 178 -22.07 2.30 -5.22
C VAL A 178 -23.56 2.54 -5.07
N PRO A 179 -24.39 1.50 -4.93
CA PRO A 179 -25.79 1.63 -4.57
C PRO A 179 -25.91 2.29 -3.18
N LEU A 180 -26.84 3.22 -3.03
CA LEU A 180 -27.04 3.99 -1.80
C LEU A 180 -28.46 3.88 -1.29
#